data_628cd8def429176fa6914e21db7507e7
#
_entry.id   628cd8def429176fa6914e21db7507e7
#
_cell.length_a   1.000
_cell.length_b   1.000
_cell.length_c   1.000
_cell.angle_alpha   90.00
_cell.angle_beta   90.00
_cell.angle_gamma   90.00
#
_symmetry.space_group_name_H-M   'P 1'
#
loop_
_entity.id
_entity.type
_entity.pdbx_description
1 polymer ?
#
loop_
_entity_poly.entity_id
_entity_poly.type
_entity_poly.pdbx_seq_one_letter_code
_entity_poly.pdbx_strand_id
1 'polypeptide(L)' 'MRLILYLGKGGVGKTTTAAATAARAAELGHRTLVVSTDVAHSLADALDHPLGALPTQLSDKLWGQEINVLDEVRQH' A
#
# COMPACT_ATOMS: atom_id res chain seq x y z
N MET A 1 -5.32 -5.45 12.03
CA MET A 1 -5.41 -5.78 10.60
C MET A 1 -5.41 -7.28 10.42
N ARG A 2 -6.32 -7.79 9.63
CA ARG A 2 -6.36 -9.22 9.32
C ARG A 2 -5.39 -9.60 8.23
N LEU A 3 -5.19 -8.71 7.27
CA LEU A 3 -4.35 -8.99 6.13
C LEU A 3 -3.42 -7.81 5.90
N ILE A 4 -2.13 -8.08 5.80
CA ILE A 4 -1.14 -7.06 5.49
C ILE A 4 -0.39 -7.52 4.25
N LEU A 5 -0.43 -6.70 3.20
CA LEU A 5 0.27 -6.96 1.95
C LEU A 5 1.46 -6.02 1.84
N TYR A 6 2.65 -6.58 1.69
CA TYR A 6 3.87 -5.81 1.52
C TYR A 6 4.32 -5.84 0.06
N LEU A 7 4.62 -4.65 -0.46
CA LEU A 7 5.17 -4.50 -1.80
C LEU A 7 6.58 -3.98 -1.69
N GLY A 8 7.52 -4.80 -2.10
CA GLY A 8 8.89 -4.36 -2.24
C GLY A 8 9.14 -3.82 -3.64
N LYS A 9 10.39 -3.85 -4.07
CA LYS A 9 10.80 -3.46 -5.40
C LYS A 9 10.10 -4.33 -6.44
N GLY A 10 9.43 -3.72 -7.40
CA GLY A 10 8.72 -4.47 -8.42
C GLY A 10 8.32 -3.60 -9.58
N GLY A 11 7.63 -4.17 -10.53
CA GLY A 11 7.10 -3.45 -11.67
C GLY A 11 5.72 -2.88 -11.43
N VAL A 12 5.25 -2.05 -12.37
CA VAL A 12 3.92 -1.44 -12.31
C VAL A 12 2.83 -2.50 -12.17
N GLY A 13 2.98 -3.62 -12.89
CA GLY A 13 1.99 -4.70 -12.84
C GLY A 13 1.83 -5.30 -11.46
N LYS A 14 2.92 -5.42 -10.70
CA LYS A 14 2.87 -5.96 -9.34
C LYS A 14 2.11 -5.02 -8.40
N THR A 15 2.36 -3.71 -8.52
CA THR A 15 1.67 -2.72 -7.70
C THR A 15 0.17 -2.72 -8.00
N THR A 16 -0.20 -2.74 -9.26
CA THR A 16 -1.60 -2.77 -9.68
C THR A 16 -2.29 -4.04 -9.20
N THR A 17 -1.63 -5.19 -9.34
CA THR A 17 -2.18 -6.48 -8.90
C THR A 17 -2.39 -6.49 -7.40
N ALA A 18 -1.43 -5.98 -6.63
CA ALA A 18 -1.54 -5.96 -5.17
C ALA A 18 -2.64 -4.99 -4.72
N ALA A 19 -2.78 -3.85 -5.37
CA ALA A 19 -3.85 -2.90 -5.06
C ALA A 19 -5.21 -3.54 -5.32
N ALA A 20 -5.36 -4.24 -6.45
CA ALA A 20 -6.61 -4.93 -6.78
C ALA A 20 -6.91 -6.06 -5.79
N THR A 21 -5.87 -6.81 -5.39
CA THR A 21 -6.02 -7.89 -4.41
C THR A 21 -6.46 -7.32 -3.05
N ALA A 22 -5.86 -6.22 -2.62
CA ALA A 22 -6.21 -5.57 -1.37
C ALA A 22 -7.65 -5.07 -1.39
N ALA A 23 -8.06 -4.44 -2.49
CA ALA A 23 -9.43 -3.96 -2.63
C ALA A 23 -10.42 -5.11 -2.59
N ARG A 24 -10.11 -6.22 -3.25
CA ARG A 24 -10.97 -7.40 -3.25
C ARG A 24 -11.08 -8.01 -1.85
N ALA A 25 -9.96 -8.12 -1.14
CA ALA A 25 -9.96 -8.64 0.23
C ALA A 25 -10.83 -7.77 1.14
N ALA A 26 -10.75 -6.45 0.99
CA ALA A 26 -11.56 -5.53 1.77
C ALA A 26 -13.05 -5.70 1.44
N GLU A 27 -13.41 -5.89 0.17
CA GLU A 27 -14.78 -6.16 -0.24
C GLU A 27 -15.33 -7.44 0.39
N LEU A 28 -14.45 -8.43 0.58
CA LEU A 28 -14.83 -9.70 1.21
C LEU A 28 -14.90 -9.62 2.73
N GLY A 29 -14.69 -8.46 3.30
CA GLY A 29 -14.82 -8.23 4.73
C GLY A 29 -13.55 -8.34 5.54
N HIS A 30 -12.38 -8.42 4.89
CA HIS A 30 -11.10 -8.49 5.56
C HIS A 30 -10.50 -7.10 5.74
N ARG A 31 -10.14 -6.76 6.95
CA ARG A 31 -9.41 -5.51 7.21
C ARG A 31 -8.02 -5.64 6.61
N THR A 32 -7.74 -4.85 5.59
CA THR A 32 -6.56 -5.00 4.75
C THR A 32 -5.71 -3.74 4.77
N LEU A 33 -4.42 -3.90 5.00
CA LEU A 33 -3.43 -2.85 4.86
C LEU A 33 -2.46 -3.25 3.74
N VAL A 34 -2.26 -2.36 2.78
CA VAL A 34 -1.26 -2.55 1.74
C VAL A 34 -0.14 -1.53 1.97
N VAL A 35 1.09 -2.02 2.05
CA VAL A 35 2.27 -1.22 2.34
C VAL A 35 3.24 -1.33 1.18
N SER A 36 3.67 -0.20 0.65
CA SER A 36 4.66 -0.16 -0.42
C SER A 36 5.92 0.52 0.05
N THR A 37 7.07 -0.07 -0.31
CA THR A 37 8.39 0.53 -0.13
C THR A 37 9.03 0.91 -1.46
N ASP A 38 8.31 0.72 -2.56
CA ASP A 38 8.79 0.98 -3.91
C ASP A 38 8.47 2.42 -4.32
N VAL A 39 9.50 3.28 -4.32
CA VAL A 39 9.32 4.69 -4.66
C VAL A 39 9.20 4.91 -6.18
N ALA A 40 9.57 3.93 -6.99
CA ALA A 40 9.52 4.05 -8.45
C ALA A 40 8.11 3.82 -9.00
N HIS A 41 7.29 3.05 -8.29
CA HIS A 41 5.94 2.70 -8.75
C HIS A 41 4.96 2.97 -7.60
N SER A 42 4.36 4.14 -7.64
CA SER A 42 3.55 4.65 -6.54
C SER A 42 2.28 3.85 -6.31
N LEU A 43 2.12 3.36 -5.09
CA LEU A 43 0.87 2.75 -4.65
C LEU A 43 -0.25 3.80 -4.60
N ALA A 44 0.08 5.06 -4.27
CA ALA A 44 -0.90 6.14 -4.28
C ALA A 44 -1.52 6.32 -5.65
N ASP A 45 -0.70 6.23 -6.72
CA ASP A 45 -1.21 6.32 -8.09
C ASP A 45 -2.12 5.15 -8.42
N ALA A 46 -1.75 3.94 -8.02
CA ALA A 46 -2.55 2.75 -8.29
C ALA A 46 -3.90 2.78 -7.56
N LEU A 47 -3.95 3.38 -6.39
CA LEU A 47 -5.16 3.49 -5.58
C LEU A 47 -5.89 4.82 -5.79
N ASP A 48 -5.33 5.71 -6.59
CA ASP A 48 -5.89 7.04 -6.86
C ASP A 48 -6.18 7.81 -5.56
N HIS A 49 -5.23 7.75 -4.62
CA HIS A 49 -5.38 8.39 -3.33
C HIS A 49 -4.01 8.71 -2.74
N PRO A 50 -3.80 9.92 -2.19
CA PRO A 50 -2.52 10.25 -1.55
C PRO A 50 -2.25 9.33 -0.36
N LEU A 51 -1.03 8.81 -0.28
CA LEU A 51 -0.58 7.97 0.81
C LEU A 51 0.68 8.55 1.44
N GLY A 52 0.88 8.24 2.70
CA GLY A 52 2.06 8.70 3.43
C GLY A 52 2.66 7.57 4.26
N ALA A 53 3.57 7.94 5.15
CA ALA A 53 4.30 6.99 6.00
C ALA A 53 3.41 6.34 7.06
N LEU A 54 2.23 6.88 7.31
CA LEU A 54 1.25 6.30 8.24
C LEU A 54 0.11 5.67 7.45
N PRO A 55 -0.53 4.62 7.99
CA PRO A 55 -1.67 4.01 7.32
C PRO A 55 -2.79 5.04 7.09
N THR A 56 -3.29 5.10 5.88
CA THR A 56 -4.37 5.99 5.48
C THR A 56 -5.57 5.15 5.09
N GLN A 57 -6.71 5.42 5.70
CA GLN A 57 -7.93 4.68 5.39
C GLN A 57 -8.48 5.11 4.03
N LEU A 58 -8.70 4.14 3.16
CA LEU A 58 -9.17 4.36 1.79
C LEU A 58 -10.64 3.98 1.64
N SER A 59 -11.08 3.00 2.40
CA SER A 59 -12.48 2.58 2.45
C SER A 59 -12.73 1.93 3.80
N ASP A 60 -13.91 1.37 4.01
CA ASP A 60 -14.30 0.81 5.30
C ASP A 60 -13.29 -0.17 5.87
N LYS A 61 -12.69 -1.00 5.02
CA LYS A 61 -11.76 -2.05 5.47
C LYS A 61 -10.45 -2.06 4.71
N LEU A 62 -10.11 -0.95 4.06
CA LEU A 62 -8.88 -0.87 3.28
C LEU A 62 -8.04 0.32 3.73
N TRP A 63 -6.77 0.07 4.02
CA TRP A 63 -5.77 1.08 4.35
C TRP A 63 -4.58 0.94 3.42
N GLY A 64 -3.96 2.06 3.12
CA GLY A 64 -2.74 2.09 2.32
C GLY A 64 -1.64 2.87 3.03
N GLN A 65 -0.39 2.51 2.74
CA GLN A 65 0.77 3.16 3.33
C GLN A 65 1.94 3.08 2.35
N GLU A 66 2.66 4.19 2.20
CA GLU A 66 3.90 4.23 1.43
C GLU A 66 5.04 4.63 2.34
N ILE A 67 6.07 3.80 2.46
CA ILE A 67 7.23 4.06 3.30
C ILE A 67 8.42 4.31 2.39
N ASN A 68 9.10 5.45 2.61
CA ASN A 68 10.36 5.74 1.92
C ASN A 68 11.51 5.24 2.78
N VAL A 69 12.08 4.10 2.40
CA VAL A 69 13.15 3.47 3.15
C VAL A 69 14.38 4.37 3.27
N LEU A 70 14.66 5.18 2.24
CA LEU A 70 15.80 6.09 2.27
C LEU A 70 15.61 7.20 3.30
N ASP A 71 14.40 7.72 3.43
CA ASP A 71 14.10 8.73 4.45
C ASP A 71 14.20 8.13 5.86
N GLU A 72 13.75 6.90 6.03
CA GLU A 72 13.87 6.18 7.29
C GLU A 72 15.33 6.03 7.70
N VAL A 73 16.20 5.65 6.78
CA VAL A 73 17.62 5.49 7.03
C VAL A 73 18.26 6.83 7.41
N ARG A 74 17.84 7.91 6.79
CA ARG A 74 18.39 9.24 7.06
C ARG A 74 18.06 9.74 8.46
N GLN A 75 16.94 9.33 9.01
CA GLN A 75 16.51 9.77 10.33
C GLN A 75 17.24 9.05 11.46
N HIS A 76 17.96 8.02 11.15
CA HIS A 76 18.74 7.23 12.09
C HIS A 76 20.22 7.35 11.79
#